data_dd793e820e85058d3a4ae4836b61cd7d
#
_entry.id   dd793e820e85058d3a4ae4836b61cd7d
#
_cell.length_a   1.000
_cell.length_b   1.000
_cell.length_c   1.000
_cell.angle_alpha   90.00
_cell.angle_beta   90.00
_cell.angle_gamma   90.00
#
_symmetry.space_group_name_H-M   'P 1'
#
loop_
_entity.id
_entity.type
_entity.pdbx_description
1 polymer ?
#
loop_
_entity_poly.entity_id
_entity_poly.type
_entity_poly.pdbx_seq_one_letter_code
_entity_poly.pdbx_strand_id
1 'polypeptide(L)'
;MTDSRRTFLSAADSYVAQVARIPADTLAGPGLGDWDLRSLVGHASRSLVTVETYLDQPATEVVVPTAAGYYLAIADAVAAGGAEIVERGRQAGLALGDEPATYVAELADRVREKLAGHDAAYVLTTIAGSMRLEEYLRTRTFELVVHGLDIGRASGMAPAFAQEALVDAATLAAEVAARTERGPELLLAVTGRGTLPQGFSVV
;
A
#
# COMPACT_ATOMS: atom_id res chain seq x y z
N MET A 1 5.60 -0.31 20.75
CA MET A 1 4.72 -0.28 19.54
C MET A 1 5.19 0.86 18.66
N THR A 2 5.41 0.63 17.40
CA THR A 2 5.77 1.65 16.42
C THR A 2 4.56 2.57 16.21
N ASP A 3 4.76 3.88 16.14
CA ASP A 3 3.70 4.83 15.81
C ASP A 3 3.34 4.67 14.33
N SER A 4 2.21 3.99 14.06
CA SER A 4 1.76 3.67 12.69
C SER A 4 1.55 4.92 11.82
N ARG A 5 1.14 6.04 12.43
CA ARG A 5 1.02 7.33 11.72
C ARG A 5 2.39 7.82 11.25
N ARG A 6 3.38 7.85 12.14
CA ARG A 6 4.74 8.27 11.79
C ARG A 6 5.33 7.35 10.71
N THR A 7 5.15 6.05 10.85
CA THR A 7 5.64 5.06 9.89
C THR A 7 4.99 5.24 8.52
N PHE A 8 3.67 5.44 8.48
CA PHE A 8 2.93 5.72 7.24
C PHE A 8 3.39 7.03 6.57
N LEU A 9 3.52 8.11 7.33
CA LEU A 9 3.99 9.40 6.78
C LEU A 9 5.42 9.30 6.25
N SER A 10 6.30 8.57 6.93
CA SER A 10 7.66 8.28 6.44
C SER A 10 7.65 7.47 5.14
N ALA A 11 6.76 6.49 5.01
CA ALA A 11 6.60 5.74 3.76
C ALA A 11 6.02 6.62 2.64
N ALA A 12 5.07 7.50 2.95
CA ALA A 12 4.52 8.46 2.01
C ALA A 12 5.59 9.44 1.49
N ASP A 13 6.42 9.99 2.38
CA ASP A 13 7.53 10.87 2.00
C ASP A 13 8.55 10.16 1.09
N SER A 14 8.87 8.90 1.39
CA SER A 14 9.75 8.07 0.54
C SER A 14 9.13 7.82 -0.84
N TYR A 15 7.82 7.57 -0.89
CA TYR A 15 7.07 7.39 -2.13
C TYR A 15 7.02 8.68 -2.97
N VAL A 16 6.71 9.83 -2.35
CA VAL A 16 6.74 11.16 -3.02
C VAL A 16 8.12 11.41 -3.63
N ALA A 17 9.18 11.21 -2.86
CA ALA A 17 10.56 11.38 -3.33
C ALA A 17 10.91 10.41 -4.47
N GLN A 18 10.37 9.19 -4.47
CA GLN A 18 10.56 8.23 -5.54
C GLN A 18 9.86 8.70 -6.83
N VAL A 19 8.58 9.09 -6.75
CA VAL A 19 7.80 9.55 -7.92
C VAL A 19 8.42 10.80 -8.55
N ALA A 20 8.92 11.74 -7.73
CA ALA A 20 9.59 12.95 -8.20
C ALA A 20 10.86 12.70 -9.04
N ARG A 21 11.44 11.50 -8.93
CA ARG A 21 12.64 11.10 -9.68
C ARG A 21 12.34 10.36 -10.98
N ILE A 22 11.10 9.97 -11.23
CA ILE A 22 10.70 9.22 -12.42
C ILE A 22 10.69 10.17 -13.62
N PRO A 23 11.52 9.93 -14.67
CA PRO A 23 11.47 10.73 -15.89
C PRO A 23 10.10 10.58 -16.58
N ALA A 24 9.54 11.71 -17.04
CA ALA A 24 8.20 11.73 -17.63
C ALA A 24 8.04 10.80 -18.85
N ASP A 25 9.10 10.66 -19.64
CA ASP A 25 9.15 9.81 -20.83
C ASP A 25 9.15 8.29 -20.50
N THR A 26 9.45 7.92 -19.27
CA THR A 26 9.43 6.51 -18.82
C THR A 26 8.06 6.05 -18.32
N LEU A 27 7.14 6.97 -18.04
CA LEU A 27 5.83 6.65 -17.47
C LEU A 27 4.96 5.76 -18.36
N ALA A 28 5.12 5.82 -19.68
CA ALA A 28 4.44 4.94 -20.63
C ALA A 28 5.12 3.57 -20.79
N GLY A 29 6.27 3.36 -20.14
CA GLY A 29 6.99 2.10 -20.14
C GLY A 29 6.32 1.01 -19.31
N PRO A 30 6.83 -0.23 -19.35
CA PRO A 30 6.27 -1.35 -18.57
C PRO A 30 6.29 -1.07 -17.06
N GLY A 31 5.19 -1.40 -16.39
CA GLY A 31 5.04 -1.30 -14.93
C GLY A 31 4.98 -2.68 -14.28
N LEU A 32 3.79 -3.11 -13.86
CA LEU A 32 3.55 -4.40 -13.21
C LEU A 32 2.40 -5.14 -13.91
N GLY A 33 2.66 -6.35 -14.38
CA GLY A 33 1.65 -7.13 -15.12
C GLY A 33 1.15 -6.36 -16.34
N ASP A 34 -0.15 -6.09 -16.42
CA ASP A 34 -0.80 -5.35 -17.52
C ASP A 34 -0.76 -3.82 -17.36
N TRP A 35 -0.14 -3.31 -16.30
CA TRP A 35 0.03 -1.88 -16.08
C TRP A 35 1.30 -1.35 -16.72
N ASP A 36 1.20 -0.15 -17.31
CA ASP A 36 2.35 0.71 -17.53
C ASP A 36 2.83 1.33 -16.19
N LEU A 37 3.98 1.97 -16.21
CA LEU A 37 4.55 2.58 -14.99
C LEU A 37 3.63 3.67 -14.43
N ARG A 38 2.94 4.42 -15.29
CA ARG A 38 1.99 5.44 -14.88
C ARG A 38 0.81 4.84 -14.10
N SER A 39 0.23 3.76 -14.60
CA SER A 39 -0.86 3.05 -13.93
C SER A 39 -0.42 2.47 -12.58
N LEU A 40 0.80 1.94 -12.51
CA LEU A 40 1.39 1.43 -11.27
C LEU A 40 1.59 2.56 -10.24
N VAL A 41 2.12 3.72 -10.64
CA VAL A 41 2.22 4.91 -9.78
C VAL A 41 0.83 5.37 -9.32
N GLY A 42 -0.14 5.43 -10.24
CA GLY A 42 -1.52 5.77 -9.89
C GLY A 42 -2.13 4.80 -8.88
N HIS A 43 -1.92 3.49 -9.09
CA HIS A 43 -2.40 2.46 -8.17
C HIS A 43 -1.76 2.61 -6.77
N ALA A 44 -0.46 2.79 -6.68
CA ALA A 44 0.23 3.03 -5.42
C ALA A 44 -0.29 4.29 -4.70
N SER A 45 -0.55 5.38 -5.46
CA SER A 45 -1.12 6.63 -4.94
C SER A 45 -2.49 6.44 -4.27
N ARG A 46 -3.24 5.38 -4.64
CA ARG A 46 -4.52 5.06 -3.97
C ARG A 46 -4.35 4.83 -2.47
N SER A 47 -3.16 4.44 -2.01
CA SER A 47 -2.85 4.33 -0.59
C SER A 47 -3.01 5.67 0.14
N LEU A 48 -2.72 6.78 -0.52
CA LEU A 48 -2.96 8.13 -0.01
C LEU A 48 -4.42 8.55 -0.20
N VAL A 49 -4.97 8.36 -1.41
CA VAL A 49 -6.37 8.71 -1.75
C VAL A 49 -7.36 8.04 -0.79
N THR A 50 -7.16 6.76 -0.47
CA THR A 50 -8.09 6.05 0.41
C THR A 50 -7.96 6.48 1.87
N VAL A 51 -6.79 6.91 2.33
CA VAL A 51 -6.66 7.55 3.65
C VAL A 51 -7.42 8.87 3.66
N GLU A 52 -7.20 9.76 2.67
CA GLU A 52 -7.91 11.03 2.56
C GLU A 52 -9.42 10.84 2.57
N THR A 53 -9.93 9.87 1.80
CA THR A 53 -11.36 9.62 1.65
C THR A 53 -12.00 8.97 2.88
N TYR A 54 -11.34 7.97 3.46
CA TYR A 54 -11.93 7.19 4.55
C TYR A 54 -11.89 7.92 5.90
N LEU A 55 -11.03 8.92 6.07
CA LEU A 55 -11.07 9.81 7.22
C LEU A 55 -12.40 10.61 7.32
N ASP A 56 -13.13 10.75 6.22
CA ASP A 56 -14.47 11.36 6.21
C ASP A 56 -15.61 10.33 6.44
N GLN A 57 -15.28 9.08 6.70
CA GLN A 57 -16.23 8.00 6.86
C GLN A 57 -16.13 7.35 8.27
N PRO A 58 -16.54 8.08 9.32
CA PRO A 58 -16.45 7.58 10.69
C PRO A 58 -17.34 6.36 10.91
N ALA A 59 -16.90 5.48 11.79
CA ALA A 59 -17.69 4.36 12.29
C ALA A 59 -17.63 4.30 13.83
N THR A 60 -18.60 3.62 14.43
CA THR A 60 -18.71 3.50 15.90
C THR A 60 -18.19 2.16 16.43
N GLU A 61 -18.14 1.15 15.57
CA GLU A 61 -17.75 -0.22 15.93
C GLU A 61 -16.56 -0.67 15.07
N VAL A 62 -15.70 -1.49 15.65
CA VAL A 62 -14.57 -2.12 14.96
C VAL A 62 -15.00 -3.50 14.49
N VAL A 63 -15.18 -3.69 13.17
CA VAL A 63 -15.50 -4.96 12.54
C VAL A 63 -14.23 -5.73 12.16
N VAL A 64 -13.22 -5.00 11.68
CA VAL A 64 -11.91 -5.56 11.28
C VAL A 64 -10.86 -5.08 12.29
N PRO A 65 -10.46 -5.91 13.26
CA PRO A 65 -9.66 -5.46 14.40
C PRO A 65 -8.16 -5.29 14.08
N THR A 66 -7.65 -5.86 12.96
CA THR A 66 -6.22 -5.85 12.64
C THR A 66 -5.95 -5.61 11.16
N ALA A 67 -4.75 -5.10 10.84
CA ALA A 67 -4.27 -4.92 9.48
C ALA A 67 -4.24 -6.25 8.69
N ALA A 68 -3.81 -7.35 9.31
CA ALA A 68 -3.88 -8.67 8.68
C ALA A 68 -5.34 -9.10 8.40
N GLY A 69 -6.26 -8.80 9.30
CA GLY A 69 -7.70 -9.04 9.12
C GLY A 69 -8.29 -8.32 7.90
N TYR A 70 -7.76 -7.14 7.56
CA TYR A 70 -8.14 -6.42 6.35
C TYR A 70 -7.90 -7.26 5.09
N TYR A 71 -6.70 -7.81 4.92
CA TYR A 71 -6.34 -8.63 3.75
C TYR A 71 -7.16 -9.92 3.69
N LEU A 72 -7.42 -10.55 4.84
CA LEU A 72 -8.29 -11.73 4.88
C LEU A 72 -9.73 -11.41 4.45
N ALA A 73 -10.25 -10.25 4.86
CA ALA A 73 -11.61 -9.84 4.53
C ALA A 73 -11.80 -9.51 3.04
N ILE A 74 -10.74 -9.06 2.34
CA ILE A 74 -10.83 -8.71 0.91
C ILE A 74 -10.28 -9.79 -0.03
N ALA A 75 -9.72 -10.90 0.49
CA ALA A 75 -9.01 -11.90 -0.30
C ALA A 75 -9.86 -12.45 -1.47
N ASP A 76 -11.10 -12.83 -1.24
CA ASP A 76 -12.00 -13.36 -2.28
C ASP A 76 -12.33 -12.30 -3.33
N ALA A 77 -12.55 -11.05 -2.90
CA ALA A 77 -12.82 -9.93 -3.81
C ALA A 77 -11.60 -9.58 -4.67
N VAL A 78 -10.40 -9.67 -4.11
CA VAL A 78 -9.13 -9.46 -4.85
C VAL A 78 -8.93 -10.59 -5.85
N ALA A 79 -9.14 -11.85 -5.45
CA ALA A 79 -9.00 -13.01 -6.33
C ALA A 79 -9.98 -12.98 -7.51
N ALA A 80 -11.21 -12.50 -7.29
CA ALA A 80 -12.24 -12.39 -8.33
C ALA A 80 -12.09 -11.14 -9.22
N GLY A 81 -11.43 -10.09 -8.71
CA GLY A 81 -11.46 -8.74 -9.30
C GLY A 81 -10.37 -8.42 -10.32
N GLY A 82 -9.65 -9.38 -10.89
CA GLY A 82 -8.45 -9.16 -11.72
C GLY A 82 -8.58 -8.05 -12.77
N ALA A 83 -9.57 -8.12 -13.66
CA ALA A 83 -9.77 -7.10 -14.72
C ALA A 83 -10.17 -5.72 -14.14
N GLU A 84 -11.00 -5.71 -13.09
CA GLU A 84 -11.42 -4.47 -12.44
C GLU A 84 -10.26 -3.80 -11.68
N ILE A 85 -9.36 -4.59 -11.10
CA ILE A 85 -8.16 -4.07 -10.43
C ILE A 85 -7.25 -3.43 -11.47
N VAL A 86 -7.05 -4.06 -12.62
CA VAL A 86 -6.27 -3.52 -13.73
C VAL A 86 -6.86 -2.20 -14.21
N GLU A 87 -8.18 -2.14 -14.45
CA GLU A 87 -8.84 -0.91 -14.90
C GLU A 87 -8.77 0.20 -13.84
N ARG A 88 -8.98 -0.11 -12.56
CA ARG A 88 -8.82 0.88 -11.47
C ARG A 88 -7.41 1.46 -11.40
N GLY A 89 -6.37 0.65 -11.67
CA GLY A 89 -5.00 1.14 -11.76
C GLY A 89 -4.80 2.10 -12.93
N ARG A 90 -5.35 1.78 -14.11
CA ARG A 90 -5.31 2.67 -15.28
C ARG A 90 -6.01 4.00 -15.02
N GLN A 91 -7.21 3.98 -14.45
CA GLN A 91 -7.93 5.19 -14.09
C GLN A 91 -7.19 6.03 -13.04
N ALA A 92 -6.57 5.39 -12.06
CA ALA A 92 -5.72 6.08 -11.09
C ALA A 92 -4.48 6.70 -11.75
N GLY A 93 -3.88 6.03 -12.75
CA GLY A 93 -2.79 6.57 -13.55
C GLY A 93 -3.20 7.80 -14.35
N LEU A 94 -4.40 7.79 -14.96
CA LEU A 94 -4.95 8.96 -15.67
C LEU A 94 -5.22 10.13 -14.72
N ALA A 95 -5.71 9.84 -13.52
CA ALA A 95 -6.02 10.86 -12.51
C ALA A 95 -4.77 11.62 -11.99
N LEU A 96 -3.55 11.12 -12.21
CA LEU A 96 -2.30 11.83 -11.89
C LEU A 96 -2.11 13.11 -12.72
N GLY A 97 -2.85 13.29 -13.84
CA GLY A 97 -2.73 14.46 -14.69
C GLY A 97 -1.37 14.54 -15.42
N ASP A 98 -1.01 15.72 -15.88
CA ASP A 98 0.22 15.95 -16.65
C ASP A 98 1.47 15.99 -15.76
N GLU A 99 1.31 16.32 -14.47
CA GLU A 99 2.39 16.49 -13.50
C GLU A 99 2.24 15.51 -12.31
N PRO A 100 2.50 14.19 -12.52
CA PRO A 100 2.30 13.16 -11.48
C PRO A 100 3.03 13.43 -10.17
N ALA A 101 4.26 13.95 -10.24
CA ALA A 101 5.05 14.26 -9.05
C ALA A 101 4.40 15.35 -8.20
N THR A 102 3.90 16.41 -8.84
CA THR A 102 3.18 17.50 -8.17
C THR A 102 1.88 16.98 -7.54
N TYR A 103 1.09 16.22 -8.30
CA TYR A 103 -0.15 15.63 -7.80
C TYR A 103 0.07 14.77 -6.55
N VAL A 104 1.08 13.89 -6.58
CA VAL A 104 1.37 12.99 -5.45
C VAL A 104 1.88 13.75 -4.23
N ALA A 105 2.71 14.79 -4.42
CA ALA A 105 3.19 15.64 -3.34
C ALA A 105 2.03 16.39 -2.65
N GLU A 106 1.18 17.05 -3.42
CA GLU A 106 0.00 17.77 -2.91
C GLU A 106 -0.98 16.82 -2.21
N LEU A 107 -1.20 15.62 -2.74
CA LEU A 107 -2.03 14.60 -2.10
C LEU A 107 -1.44 14.16 -0.75
N ALA A 108 -0.14 13.94 -0.67
CA ALA A 108 0.53 13.58 0.58
C ALA A 108 0.42 14.69 1.64
N ASP A 109 0.52 15.96 1.23
CA ASP A 109 0.35 17.11 2.13
C ASP A 109 -1.09 17.18 2.66
N ARG A 110 -2.10 17.05 1.81
CA ARG A 110 -3.51 17.02 2.26
C ARG A 110 -3.79 15.87 3.22
N VAL A 111 -3.24 14.68 2.94
CA VAL A 111 -3.34 13.51 3.85
C VAL A 111 -2.69 13.81 5.20
N ARG A 112 -1.52 14.44 5.22
CA ARG A 112 -0.81 14.83 6.45
C ARG A 112 -1.63 15.78 7.30
N GLU A 113 -2.18 16.83 6.67
CA GLU A 113 -3.04 17.81 7.34
C GLU A 113 -4.29 17.13 7.93
N LYS A 114 -4.94 16.29 7.14
CA LYS A 114 -6.17 15.61 7.55
C LYS A 114 -5.91 14.63 8.71
N LEU A 115 -4.81 13.88 8.65
CA LEU A 115 -4.41 12.97 9.73
C LEU A 115 -4.13 13.70 11.05
N ALA A 116 -3.67 14.95 11.01
CA ALA A 116 -3.41 15.73 12.24
C ALA A 116 -4.68 15.96 13.08
N GLY A 117 -5.86 15.93 12.45
CA GLY A 117 -7.16 16.10 13.13
C GLY A 117 -7.75 14.84 13.78
N HIS A 118 -7.07 13.69 13.64
CA HIS A 118 -7.60 12.40 14.12
C HIS A 118 -6.61 11.74 15.08
N ASP A 119 -7.09 11.01 16.07
CA ASP A 119 -6.24 10.18 16.94
C ASP A 119 -6.08 8.75 16.37
N ALA A 120 -5.16 7.97 16.95
CA ALA A 120 -4.87 6.61 16.51
C ALA A 120 -6.06 5.64 16.70
N ALA A 121 -6.93 5.93 17.68
CA ALA A 121 -8.09 5.11 18.03
C ALA A 121 -9.32 5.43 17.17
N TYR A 122 -9.26 6.49 16.33
CA TYR A 122 -10.35 6.85 15.41
C TYR A 122 -10.75 5.64 14.58
N VAL A 123 -12.05 5.39 14.47
CA VAL A 123 -12.60 4.26 13.71
C VAL A 123 -13.19 4.78 12.40
N LEU A 124 -12.75 4.22 11.30
CA LEU A 124 -13.17 4.59 9.95
C LEU A 124 -13.74 3.38 9.19
N THR A 125 -14.60 3.65 8.21
CA THR A 125 -15.17 2.63 7.33
C THR A 125 -14.27 2.41 6.12
N THR A 126 -13.95 1.16 5.83
CA THR A 126 -13.17 0.73 4.66
C THR A 126 -13.95 -0.26 3.81
N ILE A 127 -13.40 -0.64 2.65
CA ILE A 127 -13.98 -1.71 1.82
C ILE A 127 -13.99 -3.09 2.52
N ALA A 128 -13.14 -3.30 3.53
CA ALA A 128 -13.08 -4.53 4.32
C ALA A 128 -14.05 -4.53 5.53
N GLY A 129 -14.61 -3.37 5.85
CA GLY A 129 -15.36 -3.10 7.08
C GLY A 129 -14.69 -2.00 7.90
N SER A 130 -15.27 -1.66 9.04
CA SER A 130 -14.75 -0.61 9.92
C SER A 130 -13.57 -1.09 10.76
N MET A 131 -12.55 -0.24 10.90
CA MET A 131 -11.32 -0.54 11.63
C MET A 131 -10.69 0.70 12.25
N ARG A 132 -9.78 0.50 13.20
CA ARG A 132 -9.02 1.60 13.80
C ARG A 132 -8.06 2.21 12.79
N LEU A 133 -7.90 3.53 12.85
CA LEU A 133 -6.98 4.27 11.98
C LEU A 133 -5.56 3.72 12.06
N GLU A 134 -5.06 3.42 13.26
CA GLU A 134 -3.72 2.85 13.43
C GLU A 134 -3.49 1.55 12.64
N GLU A 135 -4.48 0.67 12.60
CA GLU A 135 -4.41 -0.59 11.86
C GLU A 135 -4.58 -0.39 10.35
N TYR A 136 -5.46 0.55 9.97
CA TYR A 136 -5.62 0.92 8.56
C TYR A 136 -4.33 1.51 7.97
N LEU A 137 -3.66 2.40 8.69
CA LEU A 137 -2.41 2.99 8.22
C LEU A 137 -1.29 1.95 8.00
N ARG A 138 -1.26 0.86 8.78
CA ARG A 138 -0.34 -0.26 8.53
C ARG A 138 -0.59 -0.91 7.16
N THR A 139 -1.85 -1.09 6.78
CA THR A 139 -2.18 -1.62 5.44
C THR A 139 -1.71 -0.67 4.35
N ARG A 140 -1.85 0.65 4.54
CA ARG A 140 -1.42 1.65 3.54
C ARG A 140 0.09 1.79 3.48
N THR A 141 0.80 1.64 4.61
CA THR A 141 2.27 1.52 4.65
C THR A 141 2.74 0.32 3.82
N PHE A 142 2.08 -0.83 4.01
CA PHE A 142 2.38 -2.05 3.25
C PHE A 142 2.25 -1.82 1.74
N GLU A 143 1.13 -1.26 1.28
CA GLU A 143 0.90 -0.97 -0.14
C GLU A 143 1.94 0.01 -0.72
N LEU A 144 2.26 1.09 0.01
CA LEU A 144 3.29 2.05 -0.43
C LEU A 144 4.66 1.38 -0.56
N VAL A 145 5.03 0.53 0.40
CA VAL A 145 6.33 -0.16 0.39
C VAL A 145 6.38 -1.18 -0.75
N VAL A 146 5.39 -2.06 -0.88
CA VAL A 146 5.38 -3.12 -1.89
C VAL A 146 5.35 -2.53 -3.29
N HIS A 147 4.41 -1.62 -3.57
CA HIS A 147 4.35 -0.99 -4.90
C HIS A 147 5.50 -0.02 -5.15
N GLY A 148 6.09 0.58 -4.12
CA GLY A 148 7.33 1.34 -4.27
C GLY A 148 8.50 0.45 -4.72
N LEU A 149 8.59 -0.79 -4.22
CA LEU A 149 9.56 -1.77 -4.72
C LEU A 149 9.28 -2.17 -6.17
N ASP A 150 8.01 -2.34 -6.56
CA ASP A 150 7.62 -2.63 -7.95
C ASP A 150 7.96 -1.48 -8.89
N ILE A 151 7.64 -0.24 -8.48
CA ILE A 151 8.04 0.99 -9.21
C ILE A 151 9.56 1.04 -9.35
N GLY A 152 10.30 0.71 -8.29
CA GLY A 152 11.76 0.67 -8.32
C GLY A 152 12.30 -0.31 -9.35
N ARG A 153 11.70 -1.48 -9.46
CA ARG A 153 12.05 -2.49 -10.48
C ARG A 153 11.72 -2.02 -11.89
N ALA A 154 10.52 -1.46 -12.09
CA ALA A 154 10.05 -0.99 -13.39
C ALA A 154 10.85 0.21 -13.91
N SER A 155 11.21 1.16 -13.03
CA SER A 155 11.94 2.37 -13.38
C SER A 155 13.47 2.23 -13.34
N GLY A 156 14.01 1.14 -12.80
CA GLY A 156 15.43 0.95 -12.55
C GLY A 156 15.97 1.78 -11.39
N MET A 157 15.11 2.40 -10.57
CA MET A 157 15.46 3.29 -9.47
C MET A 157 15.06 2.69 -8.13
N ALA A 158 16.04 2.28 -7.32
CA ALA A 158 15.77 1.75 -5.99
C ALA A 158 15.02 2.77 -5.11
N PRO A 159 13.91 2.40 -4.46
CA PRO A 159 13.25 3.23 -3.46
C PRO A 159 14.10 3.32 -2.19
N ALA A 160 13.95 4.43 -1.46
CA ALA A 160 14.64 4.66 -0.19
C ALA A 160 13.63 4.72 0.96
N PHE A 161 13.01 3.58 1.28
CA PHE A 161 12.14 3.47 2.45
C PHE A 161 12.94 3.42 3.74
N ALA A 162 12.47 4.12 4.77
CA ALA A 162 13.01 4.02 6.10
C ALA A 162 12.85 2.59 6.66
N GLN A 163 13.77 2.20 7.54
CA GLN A 163 13.78 0.83 8.07
C GLN A 163 12.49 0.47 8.82
N GLU A 164 11.88 1.42 9.54
CA GLU A 164 10.62 1.18 10.24
C GLU A 164 9.46 0.84 9.29
N ALA A 165 9.39 1.45 8.10
CA ALA A 165 8.37 1.13 7.10
C ALA A 165 8.59 -0.28 6.51
N LEU A 166 9.84 -0.64 6.23
CA LEU A 166 10.19 -1.99 5.76
C LEU A 166 9.88 -3.05 6.82
N VAL A 167 10.17 -2.77 8.09
CA VAL A 167 9.88 -3.68 9.21
C VAL A 167 8.37 -3.87 9.36
N ASP A 168 7.58 -2.79 9.35
CA ASP A 168 6.12 -2.89 9.49
C ASP A 168 5.50 -3.67 8.33
N ALA A 169 5.92 -3.38 7.09
CA ALA A 169 5.44 -4.09 5.90
C ALA A 169 5.81 -5.59 5.93
N ALA A 170 7.07 -5.93 6.26
CA ALA A 170 7.51 -7.32 6.36
C ALA A 170 6.79 -8.07 7.49
N THR A 171 6.55 -7.40 8.62
CA THR A 171 5.81 -7.98 9.76
C THR A 171 4.37 -8.27 9.35
N LEU A 172 3.70 -7.32 8.67
CA LEU A 172 2.33 -7.51 8.21
C LEU A 172 2.23 -8.65 7.18
N ALA A 173 3.18 -8.75 6.24
CA ALA A 173 3.26 -9.88 5.32
C ALA A 173 3.35 -11.22 6.06
N ALA A 174 4.20 -11.31 7.09
CA ALA A 174 4.33 -12.51 7.90
C ALA A 174 3.06 -12.81 8.73
N GLU A 175 2.39 -11.80 9.26
CA GLU A 175 1.10 -11.93 9.96
C GLU A 175 0.01 -12.51 9.03
N VAL A 176 -0.09 -12.01 7.79
CA VAL A 176 -1.03 -12.53 6.78
C VAL A 176 -0.67 -13.95 6.39
N ALA A 177 0.61 -14.24 6.09
CA ALA A 177 1.07 -15.60 5.78
C ALA A 177 0.71 -16.61 6.87
N ALA A 178 0.92 -16.26 8.14
CA ALA A 178 0.62 -17.12 9.28
C ALA A 178 -0.87 -17.43 9.42
N ARG A 179 -1.75 -16.54 8.94
CA ARG A 179 -3.22 -16.68 9.01
C ARG A 179 -3.84 -17.33 7.75
N THR A 180 -3.06 -17.52 6.68
CA THR A 180 -3.49 -18.08 5.39
C THR A 180 -2.81 -19.42 5.05
N GLU A 181 -2.36 -20.19 6.05
CA GLU A 181 -1.65 -21.47 5.89
C GLU A 181 -0.30 -21.38 5.13
N ARG A 182 0.15 -20.20 4.75
CA ARG A 182 1.43 -19.93 4.05
C ARG A 182 2.59 -19.68 5.02
N GLY A 183 2.30 -19.64 6.33
CA GLY A 183 3.29 -19.39 7.39
C GLY A 183 4.46 -20.40 7.41
N PRO A 184 4.22 -21.71 7.35
CA PRO A 184 5.30 -22.70 7.35
C PRO A 184 6.28 -22.54 6.17
N GLU A 185 5.77 -22.30 4.95
CA GLU A 185 6.59 -22.09 3.74
C GLU A 185 7.46 -20.82 3.87
N LEU A 186 6.84 -19.72 4.33
CA LEU A 186 7.57 -18.48 4.59
C LEU A 186 8.68 -18.69 5.61
N LEU A 187 8.38 -19.34 6.75
CA LEU A 187 9.36 -19.57 7.82
C LEU A 187 10.53 -20.45 7.35
N LEU A 188 10.25 -21.50 6.58
CA LEU A 188 11.31 -22.34 6.01
C LEU A 188 12.21 -21.56 5.06
N ALA A 189 11.63 -20.68 4.22
CA ALA A 189 12.39 -19.88 3.27
C ALA A 189 13.28 -18.83 3.97
N VAL A 190 12.70 -18.02 4.87
CA VAL A 190 13.46 -16.96 5.56
C VAL A 190 14.50 -17.46 6.55
N THR A 191 14.40 -18.74 6.96
CA THR A 191 15.38 -19.40 7.83
C THR A 191 16.39 -20.26 7.05
N GLY A 192 16.37 -20.19 5.69
CA GLY A 192 17.32 -20.93 4.84
C GLY A 192 17.09 -22.44 4.76
N ARG A 193 15.87 -22.91 5.09
CA ARG A 193 15.49 -24.35 5.09
C ARG A 193 14.64 -24.75 3.89
N GLY A 194 14.29 -23.78 3.02
CA GLY A 194 13.50 -24.00 1.83
C GLY A 194 13.54 -22.78 0.92
N THR A 195 12.83 -22.87 -0.22
CA THR A 195 12.61 -21.75 -1.14
C THR A 195 11.12 -21.49 -1.27
N LEU A 196 10.75 -20.24 -1.51
CA LEU A 196 9.34 -19.93 -1.81
C LEU A 196 8.94 -20.52 -3.18
N PRO A 197 7.74 -21.11 -3.30
CA PRO A 197 7.21 -21.55 -4.59
C PRO A 197 7.15 -20.38 -5.58
N GLN A 198 7.20 -20.70 -6.88
CA GLN A 198 6.96 -19.69 -7.91
C GLN A 198 5.55 -19.11 -7.76
N GLY A 199 5.43 -17.78 -7.80
CA GLY A 199 4.15 -17.09 -7.62
C GLY A 199 3.65 -17.05 -6.17
N PHE A 200 4.50 -17.36 -5.18
CA PHE A 200 4.13 -17.18 -3.78
C PHE A 200 3.77 -15.72 -3.51
N SER A 201 2.57 -15.50 -3.00
CA SER A 201 2.10 -14.21 -2.50
C SER A 201 1.32 -14.42 -1.21
N VAL A 202 1.28 -13.43 -0.35
CA VAL A 202 0.45 -13.43 0.87
C VAL A 202 -0.82 -12.60 0.73
N VAL A 203 -0.90 -11.83 -0.32
CA VAL A 203 -2.03 -10.95 -0.72
C VAL A 203 -2.31 -11.10 -2.19
#